data_835b73ad73a5593b8cbb5d6f6a56ba19
#
_entry.id   835b73ad73a5593b8cbb5d6f6a56ba19
#
_cell.length_a   1.000
_cell.length_b   1.000
_cell.length_c   1.000
_cell.angle_alpha   90.00
_cell.angle_beta   90.00
_cell.angle_gamma   90.00
#
_symmetry.space_group_name_H-M   'P 1'
#
loop_
_entity.id
_entity.type
_entity.pdbx_description
1 polymer ?
#
loop_
_entity_poly.entity_id
_entity_poly.type
_entity_poly.pdbx_seq_one_letter_code
_entity_poly.pdbx_strand_id
1 'polypeptide(L)'
;MANTILVGAQWGDEGKGKIIDVLTEQANIIVRTQGGNNAGHTVHIKGQKYVLHLVPSGILRPKKTCIIGNGVVVDPVSLVEEIKGLRKMGIPIDGNLYLSETAHLVFPYHRELDVQREILKGKNKIGTTKRGIGPAYGDKAARTGLRVIDLVDKERFRKKLELKIKENNEILKAFGAQPLSFKQVHTEYREAGDYLKPFVTNTVRLLHEAIRRNDDILFEGAQGTFLDIDHGTYPFVTSSNTTAGGACTGSGVPPHRMDRVVGVMKAYTTRVGEGPLPTENAEIADMLHNMGREFGATTGRPRRCGWFDSVATRHAAMVNGIDELAVTNIDGLDTVATIKVCIGYRDGSKRYDYIPNDLECFERCQPVYAEFPGWLTPTHECRKWKDLPAKTRSYLKALGELTGAKISIASVGPGREQTIFA
;
A
#
# COMPACT_ATOMS: atom_id res chain seq x y z
N MET A 1 -10.81 -21.21 0.43
CA MET A 1 -9.67 -20.35 0.00
C MET A 1 -8.64 -20.46 1.10
N ALA A 2 -7.40 -20.25 0.78
CA ALA A 2 -6.31 -20.27 1.73
C ALA A 2 -6.11 -18.88 2.33
N ASN A 3 -5.31 -18.76 3.37
CA ASN A 3 -4.83 -17.49 3.90
C ASN A 3 -3.95 -16.81 2.83
N THR A 4 -4.50 -15.80 2.18
CA THR A 4 -3.87 -15.14 1.02
C THR A 4 -3.28 -13.79 1.42
N ILE A 5 -2.01 -13.56 1.11
CA ILE A 5 -1.39 -12.24 1.23
C ILE A 5 -1.44 -11.55 -0.13
N LEU A 6 -1.84 -10.29 -0.17
CA LEU A 6 -1.77 -9.46 -1.36
C LEU A 6 -0.78 -8.32 -1.15
N VAL A 7 0.24 -8.25 -2.01
CA VAL A 7 1.31 -7.24 -1.97
C VAL A 7 1.40 -6.46 -3.28
N GLY A 8 1.93 -5.25 -3.23
CA GLY A 8 2.35 -4.52 -4.43
C GLY A 8 3.74 -4.97 -4.87
N ALA A 9 3.91 -5.31 -6.13
CA ALA A 9 5.18 -5.78 -6.68
C ALA A 9 6.06 -4.66 -7.28
N GLN A 10 5.65 -3.39 -7.17
CA GLN A 10 6.34 -2.22 -7.71
C GLN A 10 6.50 -1.13 -6.62
N TRP A 11 6.39 0.15 -6.97
CA TRP A 11 6.53 1.31 -6.06
C TRP A 11 5.20 1.84 -5.51
N GLY A 12 4.22 0.99 -5.33
CA GLY A 12 2.87 1.39 -4.90
C GLY A 12 1.99 1.82 -6.08
N ASP A 13 0.73 2.13 -5.77
CA ASP A 13 -0.28 2.55 -6.76
C ASP A 13 -0.55 1.55 -7.90
N GLU A 14 -0.23 0.26 -7.68
CA GLU A 14 -0.43 -0.81 -8.67
C GLU A 14 -1.91 -1.16 -8.92
N GLY A 15 -2.85 -0.47 -8.28
CA GLY A 15 -4.26 -0.80 -8.41
C GLY A 15 -4.73 -1.91 -7.46
N LYS A 16 -4.00 -2.14 -6.37
CA LYS A 16 -4.32 -3.14 -5.34
C LYS A 16 -5.75 -3.08 -4.84
N GLY A 17 -6.28 -1.87 -4.62
CA GLY A 17 -7.64 -1.70 -4.09
C GLY A 17 -8.70 -2.44 -4.90
N LYS A 18 -8.62 -2.41 -6.24
CA LYS A 18 -9.52 -3.18 -7.11
C LYS A 18 -9.31 -4.70 -6.96
N ILE A 19 -8.07 -5.14 -6.95
CA ILE A 19 -7.77 -6.58 -6.85
C ILE A 19 -8.18 -7.13 -5.47
N ILE A 20 -7.93 -6.36 -4.40
CA ILE A 20 -8.42 -6.68 -3.05
C ILE A 20 -9.94 -6.83 -3.05
N ASP A 21 -10.66 -5.85 -3.61
CA ASP A 21 -12.11 -5.88 -3.66
C ASP A 21 -12.64 -7.11 -4.42
N VAL A 22 -12.01 -7.50 -5.52
CA VAL A 22 -12.36 -8.71 -6.27
C VAL A 22 -12.09 -9.97 -5.44
N LEU A 23 -10.90 -10.10 -4.85
CA LEU A 23 -10.52 -11.26 -4.03
C LEU A 23 -11.32 -11.34 -2.72
N THR A 24 -11.78 -10.21 -2.19
CA THR A 24 -12.65 -10.15 -1.00
C THR A 24 -13.95 -10.94 -1.18
N GLU A 25 -14.40 -11.17 -2.41
CA GLU A 25 -15.60 -11.98 -2.66
C GLU A 25 -15.49 -13.37 -2.03
N GLN A 26 -14.32 -13.96 -2.12
CA GLN A 26 -14.04 -15.30 -1.63
C GLN A 26 -13.51 -15.34 -0.18
N ALA A 27 -13.09 -14.20 0.40
CA ALA A 27 -12.58 -14.14 1.76
C ALA A 27 -13.70 -13.89 2.79
N ASN A 28 -13.56 -14.45 3.99
CA ASN A 28 -14.42 -14.17 5.14
C ASN A 28 -13.91 -12.95 5.91
N ILE A 29 -12.59 -12.84 6.03
CA ILE A 29 -11.92 -11.84 6.84
C ILE A 29 -10.89 -11.08 6.00
N ILE A 30 -10.86 -9.75 6.12
CA ILE A 30 -9.89 -8.89 5.47
C ILE A 30 -9.07 -8.15 6.51
N VAL A 31 -7.74 -8.28 6.45
CA VAL A 31 -6.83 -7.77 7.47
C VAL A 31 -5.87 -6.75 6.87
N ARG A 32 -5.89 -5.53 7.36
CA ARG A 32 -4.85 -4.53 7.12
C ARG A 32 -3.70 -4.76 8.09
N THR A 33 -2.48 -4.97 7.60
CA THR A 33 -1.37 -5.43 8.43
C THR A 33 -0.28 -4.40 8.68
N GLN A 34 -0.19 -3.33 7.88
CA GLN A 34 0.87 -2.32 7.99
C GLN A 34 0.46 -0.97 7.36
N GLY A 35 1.34 0.03 7.48
CA GLY A 35 1.09 1.39 7.02
C GLY A 35 0.19 2.16 7.99
N GLY A 36 -0.46 3.18 7.49
CA GLY A 36 -1.37 4.03 8.24
C GLY A 36 -2.30 4.78 7.28
N ASN A 37 -2.76 5.96 7.67
CA ASN A 37 -3.62 6.80 6.82
C ASN A 37 -2.87 7.52 5.66
N ASN A 38 -1.60 7.16 5.42
CA ASN A 38 -0.84 7.56 4.23
C ASN A 38 -1.20 6.73 2.99
N ALA A 39 -1.81 5.56 3.15
CA ALA A 39 -2.31 4.78 2.03
C ALA A 39 -3.74 5.19 1.65
N GLY A 40 -4.10 4.98 0.39
CA GLY A 40 -5.46 5.20 -0.11
C GLY A 40 -5.82 4.10 -1.10
N HIS A 41 -6.77 3.24 -0.73
CA HIS A 41 -7.33 2.23 -1.63
C HIS A 41 -8.61 2.76 -2.26
N THR A 42 -8.57 2.98 -3.57
CA THR A 42 -9.75 3.41 -4.32
C THR A 42 -10.47 2.18 -4.87
N VAL A 43 -11.77 2.09 -4.57
CA VAL A 43 -12.66 1.03 -5.06
C VAL A 43 -13.86 1.67 -5.75
N HIS A 44 -14.22 1.15 -6.91
CA HIS A 44 -15.41 1.59 -7.66
C HIS A 44 -16.50 0.53 -7.59
N ILE A 45 -17.66 0.89 -7.01
CA ILE A 45 -18.81 -0.01 -6.88
C ILE A 45 -20.04 0.68 -7.45
N LYS A 46 -20.65 0.11 -8.49
CA LYS A 46 -21.88 0.64 -9.13
C LYS A 46 -21.77 2.13 -9.48
N GLY A 47 -20.63 2.56 -10.02
CA GLY A 47 -20.36 3.94 -10.39
C GLY A 47 -19.97 4.88 -9.26
N GLN A 48 -20.06 4.43 -8.00
CA GLN A 48 -19.63 5.20 -6.83
C GLN A 48 -18.17 4.92 -6.49
N LYS A 49 -17.40 5.97 -6.23
CA LYS A 49 -15.99 5.91 -5.83
C LYS A 49 -15.88 5.96 -4.31
N TYR A 50 -15.19 4.97 -3.74
CA TYR A 50 -14.80 4.92 -2.33
C TYR A 50 -13.30 5.04 -2.20
N VAL A 51 -12.83 5.83 -1.25
CA VAL A 51 -11.39 5.95 -0.92
C VAL A 51 -11.24 5.56 0.55
N LEU A 52 -10.55 4.46 0.79
CA LEU A 52 -10.31 3.92 2.13
C LEU A 52 -8.85 4.13 2.52
N HIS A 53 -8.61 4.57 3.75
CA HIS A 53 -7.28 4.88 4.27
C HIS A 53 -6.81 3.89 5.34
N LEU A 54 -7.57 3.70 6.38
CA LEU A 54 -7.28 2.81 7.51
C LEU A 54 -8.18 1.57 7.52
N VAL A 55 -9.45 1.75 7.17
CA VAL A 55 -10.44 0.67 7.15
C VAL A 55 -10.13 -0.27 5.99
N PRO A 56 -10.05 -1.61 6.21
CA PRO A 56 -9.83 -2.59 5.14
C PRO A 56 -10.94 -2.55 4.08
N SER A 57 -10.56 -2.80 2.82
CA SER A 57 -11.47 -2.66 1.67
C SER A 57 -12.69 -3.60 1.72
N GLY A 58 -12.60 -4.69 2.46
CA GLY A 58 -13.69 -5.62 2.69
C GLY A 58 -14.94 -5.03 3.35
N ILE A 59 -14.81 -3.89 4.03
CA ILE A 59 -15.94 -3.21 4.69
C ILE A 59 -17.06 -2.82 3.71
N LEU A 60 -16.72 -2.65 2.44
CA LEU A 60 -17.69 -2.34 1.38
C LEU A 60 -18.54 -3.54 0.92
N ARG A 61 -18.29 -4.72 1.47
CA ARG A 61 -19.03 -5.93 1.17
C ARG A 61 -19.80 -6.44 2.40
N PRO A 62 -21.05 -6.87 2.23
CA PRO A 62 -21.84 -7.40 3.35
C PRO A 62 -21.22 -8.67 3.93
N LYS A 63 -21.40 -8.87 5.22
CA LYS A 63 -20.97 -10.09 5.95
C LYS A 63 -19.48 -10.37 5.94
N LYS A 64 -18.63 -9.37 5.71
CA LYS A 64 -17.17 -9.51 5.80
C LYS A 64 -16.68 -8.92 7.12
N THR A 65 -15.76 -9.62 7.75
CA THR A 65 -15.05 -9.12 8.94
C THR A 65 -13.79 -8.37 8.50
N CYS A 66 -13.64 -7.15 8.98
CA CYS A 66 -12.49 -6.29 8.68
C CYS A 66 -11.66 -6.05 9.93
N ILE A 67 -10.34 -6.24 9.84
CA ILE A 67 -9.43 -6.14 10.98
C ILE A 67 -8.31 -5.15 10.66
N ILE A 68 -8.13 -4.15 11.52
CA ILE A 68 -6.94 -3.31 11.55
C ILE A 68 -5.95 -3.97 12.52
N GLY A 69 -4.89 -4.58 11.97
CA GLY A 69 -3.91 -5.37 12.69
C GLY A 69 -2.92 -4.54 13.51
N ASN A 70 -2.13 -5.23 14.33
CA ASN A 70 -1.15 -4.62 15.23
C ASN A 70 0.03 -3.94 14.53
N GLY A 71 0.26 -4.25 13.26
CA GLY A 71 1.33 -3.62 12.47
C GLY A 71 0.96 -2.23 11.93
N VAL A 72 -0.31 -1.87 11.92
CA VAL A 72 -0.78 -0.54 11.46
C VAL A 72 -0.47 0.52 12.51
N VAL A 73 -0.08 1.72 12.06
CA VAL A 73 -0.07 2.91 12.90
C VAL A 73 -1.34 3.71 12.67
N VAL A 74 -2.13 3.88 13.72
CA VAL A 74 -3.50 4.38 13.65
C VAL A 74 -3.57 5.82 14.12
N ASP A 75 -4.06 6.70 13.27
CA ASP A 75 -4.53 8.01 13.66
C ASP A 75 -5.99 7.89 14.13
N PRO A 76 -6.28 7.98 15.44
CA PRO A 76 -7.62 7.71 15.96
C PRO A 76 -8.67 8.69 15.43
N VAL A 77 -8.29 9.95 15.26
CA VAL A 77 -9.20 10.99 14.78
C VAL A 77 -9.56 10.74 13.33
N SER A 78 -8.56 10.49 12.49
CA SER A 78 -8.79 10.15 11.07
C SER A 78 -9.61 8.86 10.92
N LEU A 79 -9.40 7.85 11.78
CA LEU A 79 -10.20 6.62 11.74
C LEU A 79 -11.66 6.87 12.11
N VAL A 80 -11.94 7.69 13.12
CA VAL A 80 -13.31 8.09 13.49
C VAL A 80 -14.00 8.82 12.33
N GLU A 81 -13.30 9.75 11.68
CA GLU A 81 -13.82 10.46 10.51
C GLU A 81 -14.15 9.50 9.35
N GLU A 82 -13.26 8.58 9.07
CA GLU A 82 -13.46 7.56 8.02
C GLU A 82 -14.67 6.67 8.34
N ILE A 83 -14.80 6.17 9.58
CA ILE A 83 -15.96 5.36 10.02
C ILE A 83 -17.26 6.16 9.90
N LYS A 84 -17.28 7.42 10.38
CA LYS A 84 -18.46 8.30 10.28
C LYS A 84 -18.83 8.56 8.81
N GLY A 85 -17.85 8.75 7.94
CA GLY A 85 -18.06 8.91 6.51
C GLY A 85 -18.69 7.68 5.86
N LEU A 86 -18.18 6.49 6.17
CA LEU A 86 -18.74 5.22 5.68
C LEU A 86 -20.16 4.96 6.18
N ARG A 87 -20.44 5.24 7.45
CA ARG A 87 -21.81 5.15 8.00
C ARG A 87 -22.80 6.08 7.30
N LYS A 88 -22.38 7.32 6.98
CA LYS A 88 -23.22 8.26 6.20
C LYS A 88 -23.53 7.75 4.80
N MET A 89 -22.67 6.93 4.22
CA MET A 89 -22.88 6.26 2.93
C MET A 89 -23.67 4.94 3.06
N GLY A 90 -24.18 4.62 4.26
CA GLY A 90 -24.99 3.41 4.49
C GLY A 90 -24.17 2.13 4.66
N ILE A 91 -22.85 2.20 4.85
CA ILE A 91 -22.01 1.02 5.04
C ILE A 91 -22.12 0.56 6.51
N PRO A 92 -22.50 -0.73 6.75
CA PRO A 92 -22.58 -1.28 8.10
C PRO A 92 -21.18 -1.52 8.66
N ILE A 93 -20.88 -0.87 9.78
CA ILE A 93 -19.56 -0.95 10.43
C ILE A 93 -19.62 -1.81 11.70
N ASP A 94 -20.71 -1.68 12.46
CA ASP A 94 -20.83 -2.34 13.76
C ASP A 94 -20.88 -3.87 13.63
N GLY A 95 -20.03 -4.55 14.40
CA GLY A 95 -19.86 -6.01 14.31
C GLY A 95 -19.01 -6.50 13.13
N ASN A 96 -18.63 -5.60 12.21
CA ASN A 96 -17.84 -5.93 11.02
C ASN A 96 -16.42 -5.37 11.05
N LEU A 97 -16.11 -4.39 11.90
CA LEU A 97 -14.79 -3.79 12.03
C LEU A 97 -14.20 -4.08 13.41
N TYR A 98 -12.93 -4.49 13.43
CA TYR A 98 -12.13 -4.71 14.64
C TYR A 98 -10.79 -4.00 14.56
N LEU A 99 -10.37 -3.42 15.68
CA LEU A 99 -9.12 -2.68 15.82
C LEU A 99 -8.22 -3.36 16.85
N SER A 100 -6.98 -3.63 16.47
CA SER A 100 -6.01 -4.23 17.38
C SER A 100 -5.72 -3.32 18.58
N GLU A 101 -5.89 -3.86 19.78
CA GLU A 101 -5.52 -3.19 21.03
C GLU A 101 -4.03 -2.83 21.12
N THR A 102 -3.17 -3.54 20.37
CA THR A 102 -1.72 -3.34 20.37
C THR A 102 -1.20 -2.50 19.20
N ALA A 103 -2.06 -2.05 18.29
CA ALA A 103 -1.69 -1.10 17.23
C ALA A 103 -1.18 0.23 17.85
N HIS A 104 -0.16 0.83 17.22
CA HIS A 104 0.42 2.08 17.70
C HIS A 104 -0.36 3.29 17.18
N LEU A 105 -0.28 4.40 17.91
CA LEU A 105 -1.03 5.61 17.62
C LEU A 105 -0.18 6.65 16.91
N VAL A 106 -0.80 7.36 15.96
CA VAL A 106 -0.26 8.58 15.37
C VAL A 106 -0.84 9.78 16.11
N PHE A 107 0.01 10.75 16.45
CA PHE A 107 -0.35 11.99 17.14
C PHE A 107 0.01 13.22 16.32
N PRO A 108 -0.50 14.43 16.67
CA PRO A 108 -0.14 15.66 15.99
C PRO A 108 1.36 15.96 16.01
N TYR A 109 2.08 15.62 17.07
CA TYR A 109 3.54 15.79 17.12
C TYR A 109 4.26 14.92 16.08
N HIS A 110 3.76 13.74 15.75
CA HIS A 110 4.32 12.94 14.66
C HIS A 110 4.17 13.61 13.31
N ARG A 111 3.01 14.24 13.05
CA ARG A 111 2.77 14.97 11.80
C ARG A 111 3.69 16.17 11.70
N GLU A 112 3.82 16.94 12.80
CA GLU A 112 4.69 18.10 12.84
C GLU A 112 6.16 17.72 12.67
N LEU A 113 6.63 16.68 13.35
CA LEU A 113 8.00 16.16 13.18
C LEU A 113 8.27 15.70 11.73
N ASP A 114 7.29 15.10 11.08
CA ASP A 114 7.39 14.68 9.66
C ASP A 114 7.58 15.91 8.75
N VAL A 115 6.80 16.98 8.98
CA VAL A 115 6.92 18.24 8.26
C VAL A 115 8.27 18.92 8.50
N GLN A 116 8.70 19.05 9.75
CA GLN A 116 9.93 19.74 10.11
C GLN A 116 11.17 19.01 9.55
N ARG A 117 11.17 17.68 9.61
CA ARG A 117 12.27 16.86 9.02
C ARG A 117 12.35 17.00 7.50
N GLU A 118 11.24 17.09 6.80
CA GLU A 118 11.22 17.35 5.34
C GLU A 118 11.72 18.76 5.01
N ILE A 119 11.37 19.77 5.82
CA ILE A 119 11.87 21.14 5.66
C ILE A 119 13.40 21.16 5.82
N LEU A 120 13.94 20.54 6.86
CA LEU A 120 15.39 20.47 7.11
C LEU A 120 16.17 19.79 5.99
N LYS A 121 15.60 18.75 5.37
CA LYS A 121 16.24 18.04 4.26
C LYS A 121 16.31 18.88 2.98
N GLY A 122 15.48 19.88 2.84
CA GLY A 122 15.48 20.79 1.69
C GLY A 122 15.39 20.04 0.36
N LYS A 123 16.48 20.09 -0.44
CA LYS A 123 16.56 19.40 -1.74
C LYS A 123 16.61 17.87 -1.59
N ASN A 124 17.06 17.35 -0.46
CA ASN A 124 17.17 15.91 -0.17
C ASN A 124 15.93 15.35 0.52
N LYS A 125 14.80 16.02 0.39
CA LYS A 125 13.52 15.56 0.94
C LYS A 125 13.12 14.20 0.34
N ILE A 126 12.45 13.38 1.12
CA ILE A 126 11.91 12.08 0.69
C ILE A 126 10.59 12.25 -0.10
N GLY A 127 9.86 13.34 0.17
CA GLY A 127 8.54 13.57 -0.40
C GLY A 127 7.45 12.84 0.39
N THR A 128 7.52 12.88 1.72
CA THR A 128 6.57 12.19 2.60
C THR A 128 5.14 12.70 2.44
N THR A 129 4.17 11.92 2.90
CA THR A 129 2.76 12.32 2.91
C THR A 129 2.40 13.33 4.01
N LYS A 130 3.35 13.65 4.89
CA LYS A 130 3.18 14.53 6.06
C LYS A 130 2.08 14.07 7.02
N ARG A 131 1.85 12.74 7.06
CA ARG A 131 0.85 12.11 7.94
C ARG A 131 1.44 11.59 9.25
N GLY A 132 2.75 11.80 9.49
CA GLY A 132 3.43 11.39 10.71
C GLY A 132 3.70 9.89 10.82
N ILE A 133 3.60 9.15 9.72
CA ILE A 133 3.75 7.69 9.71
C ILE A 133 5.16 7.28 10.11
N GLY A 134 6.19 7.90 9.50
CA GLY A 134 7.59 7.64 9.82
C GLY A 134 7.91 7.87 11.30
N PRO A 135 7.63 9.04 11.87
CA PRO A 135 7.82 9.29 13.29
C PRO A 135 7.06 8.34 14.22
N ALA A 136 5.83 7.92 13.86
CA ALA A 136 5.07 6.95 14.66
C ALA A 136 5.70 5.55 14.65
N TYR A 137 6.22 5.07 13.52
CA TYR A 137 7.03 3.85 13.47
C TYR A 137 8.37 4.01 14.19
N GLY A 138 8.96 5.21 14.15
CA GLY A 138 10.15 5.56 14.94
C GLY A 138 9.89 5.39 16.43
N ASP A 139 8.79 5.91 16.96
CA ASP A 139 8.38 5.73 18.36
C ASP A 139 8.11 4.27 18.71
N LYS A 140 7.50 3.50 17.79
CA LYS A 140 7.30 2.06 17.96
C LYS A 140 8.64 1.33 18.11
N ALA A 141 9.61 1.58 17.23
CA ALA A 141 10.93 0.95 17.26
C ALA A 141 11.75 1.38 18.48
N ALA A 142 11.66 2.66 18.89
CA ALA A 142 12.26 3.20 20.11
C ALA A 142 11.55 2.74 21.41
N ARG A 143 10.41 2.08 21.31
CA ARG A 143 9.60 1.60 22.45
C ARG A 143 9.04 2.72 23.33
N THR A 144 8.73 3.85 22.70
CA THR A 144 8.20 5.05 23.36
C THR A 144 6.78 5.39 22.92
N GLY A 145 6.26 4.71 21.89
CA GLY A 145 4.93 4.94 21.34
C GLY A 145 3.79 4.49 22.25
N LEU A 146 2.65 5.18 22.16
CA LEU A 146 1.39 4.75 22.79
C LEU A 146 0.63 3.82 21.85
N ARG A 147 -0.10 2.88 22.44
CA ARG A 147 -0.94 1.90 21.72
C ARG A 147 -2.44 2.17 21.94
N VAL A 148 -3.27 1.55 21.14
CA VAL A 148 -4.74 1.65 21.24
C VAL A 148 -5.25 1.26 22.63
N ILE A 149 -4.67 0.22 23.25
CA ILE A 149 -5.03 -0.18 24.63
C ILE A 149 -4.74 0.93 25.67
N ASP A 150 -3.75 1.78 25.43
CA ASP A 150 -3.51 2.94 26.27
C ASP A 150 -4.59 4.02 26.09
N LEU A 151 -5.04 4.24 24.84
CA LEU A 151 -6.04 5.26 24.50
C LEU A 151 -7.40 4.97 25.13
N VAL A 152 -7.82 3.72 25.20
CA VAL A 152 -9.13 3.34 25.75
C VAL A 152 -9.17 3.31 27.29
N ASP A 153 -8.03 3.39 27.94
CA ASP A 153 -7.90 3.55 29.40
C ASP A 153 -7.64 5.03 29.74
N LYS A 154 -8.61 5.70 30.35
CA LYS A 154 -8.60 7.16 30.59
C LYS A 154 -7.39 7.65 31.37
N GLU A 155 -7.09 6.99 32.49
CA GLU A 155 -6.03 7.44 33.40
C GLU A 155 -4.63 7.14 32.81
N ARG A 156 -4.47 5.94 32.23
CA ARG A 156 -3.23 5.54 31.55
C ARG A 156 -2.92 6.45 30.37
N PHE A 157 -3.94 6.75 29.56
CA PHE A 157 -3.81 7.63 28.40
C PHE A 157 -3.36 9.02 28.80
N ARG A 158 -4.06 9.66 29.75
CA ARG A 158 -3.72 10.98 30.27
C ARG A 158 -2.27 11.06 30.71
N LYS A 159 -1.86 10.14 31.61
CA LYS A 159 -0.51 10.10 32.19
C LYS A 159 0.58 9.93 31.11
N LYS A 160 0.40 9.00 30.20
CA LYS A 160 1.38 8.74 29.14
C LYS A 160 1.44 9.86 28.11
N LEU A 161 0.29 10.42 27.71
CA LEU A 161 0.22 11.50 26.74
C LEU A 161 0.88 12.77 27.28
N GLU A 162 0.69 13.11 28.56
CA GLU A 162 1.30 14.28 29.19
C GLU A 162 2.83 14.25 29.08
N LEU A 163 3.44 13.11 29.37
CA LEU A 163 4.88 12.91 29.21
C LEU A 163 5.30 13.06 27.75
N LYS A 164 4.56 12.44 26.83
CA LYS A 164 4.87 12.49 25.40
C LYS A 164 4.75 13.88 24.79
N ILE A 165 3.73 14.64 25.17
CA ILE A 165 3.57 16.03 24.70
C ILE A 165 4.71 16.90 25.24
N LYS A 166 5.10 16.73 26.52
CA LYS A 166 6.23 17.45 27.09
C LYS A 166 7.52 17.16 26.34
N GLU A 167 7.90 15.89 26.16
CA GLU A 167 9.09 15.48 25.42
C GLU A 167 9.12 16.05 24.00
N ASN A 168 8.03 15.85 23.24
CA ASN A 168 7.99 16.27 21.85
C ASN A 168 7.91 17.79 21.69
N ASN A 169 7.33 18.52 22.62
CA ASN A 169 7.35 19.98 22.60
C ASN A 169 8.77 20.55 22.72
N GLU A 170 9.68 19.93 23.49
CA GLU A 170 11.07 20.36 23.51
C GLU A 170 11.76 20.13 22.14
N ILE A 171 11.45 19.01 21.49
CA ILE A 171 11.97 18.72 20.14
C ILE A 171 11.38 19.72 19.12
N LEU A 172 10.09 20.00 19.16
CA LEU A 172 9.43 20.93 18.26
C LEU A 172 9.98 22.36 18.42
N LYS A 173 10.23 22.81 19.66
CA LYS A 173 10.89 24.10 19.91
C LYS A 173 12.28 24.15 19.30
N ALA A 174 13.07 23.08 19.39
CA ALA A 174 14.39 23.02 18.78
C ALA A 174 14.34 23.13 17.25
N PHE A 175 13.24 22.69 16.61
CA PHE A 175 12.96 22.90 15.19
C PHE A 175 12.37 24.30 14.86
N GLY A 176 12.09 25.13 15.86
CA GLY A 176 11.38 26.41 15.67
C GLY A 176 9.89 26.27 15.43
N ALA A 177 9.32 25.07 15.66
CA ALA A 177 7.88 24.83 15.53
C ALA A 177 7.12 25.19 16.80
N GLN A 178 5.81 25.41 16.66
CA GLN A 178 4.94 25.74 17.78
C GLN A 178 4.69 24.52 18.69
N PRO A 179 4.76 24.68 20.02
CA PRO A 179 4.44 23.61 20.95
C PRO A 179 2.96 23.23 20.85
N LEU A 180 2.66 21.95 21.07
CA LEU A 180 1.29 21.44 21.10
C LEU A 180 0.65 21.64 22.49
N SER A 181 -0.64 21.99 22.51
CA SER A 181 -1.43 22.04 23.73
C SER A 181 -1.83 20.63 24.18
N PHE A 182 -1.37 20.22 25.37
CA PHE A 182 -1.79 18.97 25.99
C PHE A 182 -3.32 18.87 26.11
N LYS A 183 -3.97 19.95 26.59
CA LYS A 183 -5.42 19.96 26.77
C LYS A 183 -6.18 19.69 25.47
N GLN A 184 -5.75 20.32 24.38
CA GLN A 184 -6.40 20.16 23.08
C GLN A 184 -6.22 18.73 22.56
N VAL A 185 -4.98 18.23 22.52
CA VAL A 185 -4.68 16.86 22.03
C VAL A 185 -5.37 15.82 22.90
N HIS A 186 -5.34 15.99 24.24
CA HIS A 186 -5.99 15.07 25.16
C HIS A 186 -7.51 14.99 24.94
N THR A 187 -8.19 16.15 24.78
CA THR A 187 -9.64 16.19 24.57
C THR A 187 -10.03 15.49 23.27
N GLU A 188 -9.40 15.86 22.15
CA GLU A 188 -9.68 15.31 20.83
C GLU A 188 -9.45 13.79 20.77
N TYR A 189 -8.29 13.34 21.29
CA TYR A 189 -7.95 11.91 21.25
C TYR A 189 -8.76 11.09 22.25
N ARG A 190 -9.16 11.69 23.35
CA ARG A 190 -10.06 11.04 24.32
C ARG A 190 -11.43 10.76 23.73
N GLU A 191 -12.02 11.76 23.05
CA GLU A 191 -13.28 11.58 22.33
C GLU A 191 -13.18 10.50 21.25
N ALA A 192 -12.08 10.50 20.49
CA ALA A 192 -11.83 9.45 19.50
C ALA A 192 -11.68 8.06 20.17
N GLY A 193 -10.98 7.99 21.31
CA GLY A 193 -10.82 6.75 22.08
C GLY A 193 -12.14 6.18 22.60
N ASP A 194 -13.03 7.05 23.14
CA ASP A 194 -14.36 6.62 23.59
C ASP A 194 -15.23 6.11 22.42
N TYR A 195 -15.14 6.76 21.26
CA TYR A 195 -15.82 6.30 20.05
C TYR A 195 -15.30 4.98 19.53
N LEU A 196 -13.97 4.76 19.54
CA LEU A 196 -13.32 3.56 19.00
C LEU A 196 -13.37 2.37 19.96
N LYS A 197 -13.60 2.58 21.24
CA LYS A 197 -13.58 1.52 22.28
C LYS A 197 -14.38 0.26 21.92
N PRO A 198 -15.58 0.31 21.31
CA PRO A 198 -16.34 -0.87 20.94
C PRO A 198 -15.68 -1.74 19.85
N PHE A 199 -14.78 -1.18 19.05
CA PHE A 199 -14.07 -1.91 17.98
C PHE A 199 -12.78 -2.58 18.48
N VAL A 200 -12.29 -2.18 19.66
CA VAL A 200 -10.96 -2.60 20.17
C VAL A 200 -11.02 -4.03 20.72
N THR A 201 -10.13 -4.88 20.22
CA THR A 201 -10.05 -6.28 20.65
C THR A 201 -8.64 -6.85 20.47
N ASN A 202 -8.42 -8.06 21.01
CA ASN A 202 -7.25 -8.87 20.73
C ASN A 202 -7.38 -9.53 19.34
N THR A 203 -6.92 -8.83 18.32
CA THR A 203 -7.03 -9.28 16.93
C THR A 203 -6.20 -10.52 16.62
N VAL A 204 -5.10 -10.74 17.32
CA VAL A 204 -4.28 -11.95 17.17
C VAL A 204 -5.09 -13.19 17.57
N ARG A 205 -5.74 -13.14 18.73
CA ARG A 205 -6.61 -14.23 19.19
C ARG A 205 -7.76 -14.47 18.20
N LEU A 206 -8.41 -13.40 17.73
CA LEU A 206 -9.52 -13.48 16.75
C LEU A 206 -9.07 -14.17 15.45
N LEU A 207 -7.89 -13.82 14.92
CA LEU A 207 -7.36 -14.43 13.69
C LEU A 207 -6.99 -15.90 13.90
N HIS A 208 -6.39 -16.27 15.03
CA HIS A 208 -6.09 -17.67 15.34
C HIS A 208 -7.36 -18.52 15.56
N GLU A 209 -8.41 -17.94 16.12
CA GLU A 209 -9.72 -18.61 16.20
C GLU A 209 -10.34 -18.81 14.81
N ALA A 210 -10.25 -17.81 13.93
CA ALA A 210 -10.72 -17.90 12.55
C ALA A 210 -9.95 -18.99 11.75
N ILE A 211 -8.62 -19.05 11.88
CA ILE A 211 -7.81 -20.09 11.24
C ILE A 211 -8.22 -21.51 11.73
N ARG A 212 -8.54 -21.68 13.02
CA ARG A 212 -9.03 -22.96 13.53
C ARG A 212 -10.40 -23.36 12.98
N ARG A 213 -11.24 -22.39 12.61
CA ARG A 213 -12.53 -22.62 11.92
C ARG A 213 -12.37 -22.83 10.43
N ASN A 214 -11.16 -22.73 9.87
CA ASN A 214 -10.86 -22.71 8.44
C ASN A 214 -11.54 -21.56 7.69
N ASP A 215 -11.65 -20.39 8.32
CA ASP A 215 -12.08 -19.17 7.65
C ASP A 215 -11.04 -18.72 6.64
N ASP A 216 -11.49 -18.23 5.48
CA ASP A 216 -10.64 -17.66 4.46
C ASP A 216 -10.23 -16.23 4.80
N ILE A 217 -8.92 -15.95 4.87
CA ILE A 217 -8.39 -14.66 5.28
C ILE A 217 -7.59 -14.02 4.14
N LEU A 218 -7.91 -12.76 3.83
CA LEU A 218 -7.16 -11.93 2.90
C LEU A 218 -6.37 -10.86 3.67
N PHE A 219 -5.04 -10.92 3.61
CA PHE A 219 -4.14 -9.91 4.18
C PHE A 219 -3.86 -8.84 3.14
N GLU A 220 -4.42 -7.66 3.39
CA GLU A 220 -4.38 -6.49 2.51
C GLU A 220 -3.09 -5.70 2.74
N GLY A 221 -2.13 -5.81 1.82
CA GLY A 221 -0.92 -5.00 1.81
C GLY A 221 -1.20 -3.57 1.32
N ALA A 222 -0.47 -2.61 1.88
CA ALA A 222 -0.43 -1.23 1.42
C ALA A 222 0.94 -0.90 0.83
N GLN A 223 1.05 0.17 0.04
CA GLN A 223 2.26 0.58 -0.69
C GLN A 223 2.71 -0.52 -1.68
N GLY A 224 4.02 -0.71 -1.88
CA GLY A 224 4.59 -1.71 -2.77
C GLY A 224 5.96 -2.15 -2.28
N THR A 225 6.49 -3.23 -2.84
CA THR A 225 7.75 -3.86 -2.41
C THR A 225 8.93 -2.87 -2.40
N PHE A 226 9.02 -1.98 -3.40
CA PHE A 226 10.12 -1.01 -3.45
C PHE A 226 9.94 0.21 -2.54
N LEU A 227 8.85 0.24 -1.77
CA LEU A 227 8.65 1.17 -0.67
C LEU A 227 8.84 0.49 0.70
N ASP A 228 9.22 -0.79 0.75
CA ASP A 228 9.54 -1.51 2.00
C ASP A 228 10.77 -0.93 2.67
N ILE A 229 10.76 -0.85 4.01
CA ILE A 229 11.85 -0.26 4.79
C ILE A 229 13.17 -1.03 4.64
N ASP A 230 13.11 -2.35 4.45
CA ASP A 230 14.27 -3.24 4.36
C ASP A 230 14.65 -3.60 2.91
N HIS A 231 13.64 -3.77 2.03
CA HIS A 231 13.81 -4.28 0.67
C HIS A 231 13.56 -3.23 -0.43
N GLY A 232 13.17 -2.01 -0.05
CA GLY A 232 12.89 -0.93 -0.99
C GLY A 232 14.10 -0.09 -1.35
N THR A 233 13.85 0.96 -2.14
CA THR A 233 14.87 1.93 -2.58
C THR A 233 15.18 2.94 -1.48
N TYR A 234 15.75 2.47 -0.37
CA TYR A 234 16.12 3.30 0.79
C TYR A 234 17.05 4.45 0.38
N PRO A 235 16.86 5.72 0.84
CA PRO A 235 15.90 6.14 1.88
C PRO A 235 14.50 6.51 1.36
N PHE A 236 14.22 6.37 0.08
CA PHE A 236 12.95 6.76 -0.56
C PHE A 236 11.91 5.64 -0.42
N VAL A 237 11.55 5.32 0.82
CA VAL A 237 10.67 4.23 1.24
C VAL A 237 9.66 4.68 2.28
N THR A 238 8.67 3.84 2.58
CA THR A 238 7.83 3.99 3.78
C THR A 238 8.54 3.40 4.99
N SER A 239 8.05 3.70 6.20
CA SER A 239 8.67 3.23 7.44
C SER A 239 8.08 1.90 7.94
N SER A 240 7.51 1.10 7.05
CA SER A 240 6.91 -0.19 7.39
C SER A 240 7.35 -1.29 6.42
N ASN A 241 7.19 -2.55 6.86
CA ASN A 241 7.43 -3.70 5.99
C ASN A 241 6.20 -3.94 5.12
N THR A 242 6.35 -3.70 3.82
CA THR A 242 5.31 -3.83 2.80
C THR A 242 5.35 -5.18 2.09
N THR A 243 6.38 -5.96 2.37
CA THR A 243 6.55 -7.33 1.87
C THR A 243 5.63 -8.33 2.58
N ALA A 244 5.51 -9.54 2.01
CA ALA A 244 4.66 -10.60 2.56
C ALA A 244 5.01 -10.96 4.02
N GLY A 245 6.30 -10.92 4.40
CA GLY A 245 6.76 -11.11 5.77
C GLY A 245 6.15 -10.10 6.75
N GLY A 246 5.89 -8.86 6.29
CA GLY A 246 5.21 -7.82 7.07
C GLY A 246 3.78 -8.17 7.43
N ALA A 247 3.08 -8.97 6.62
CA ALA A 247 1.74 -9.45 6.94
C ALA A 247 1.75 -10.38 8.16
N CYS A 248 2.77 -11.23 8.30
CA CYS A 248 2.91 -12.12 9.44
C CYS A 248 3.12 -11.33 10.75
N THR A 249 4.09 -10.42 10.77
CA THR A 249 4.40 -9.62 11.97
C THR A 249 3.28 -8.63 12.29
N GLY A 250 2.63 -8.07 11.27
CA GLY A 250 1.57 -7.07 11.41
C GLY A 250 0.20 -7.62 11.80
N SER A 251 -0.01 -8.95 11.71
CA SER A 251 -1.23 -9.64 12.11
C SER A 251 -1.06 -10.60 13.29
N GLY A 252 0.17 -11.05 13.56
CA GLY A 252 0.47 -12.11 14.53
C GLY A 252 0.14 -13.51 14.03
N VAL A 253 -0.09 -13.69 12.72
CA VAL A 253 -0.28 -15.00 12.09
C VAL A 253 1.09 -15.52 11.63
N PRO A 254 1.48 -16.74 12.01
CA PRO A 254 2.81 -17.27 11.70
C PRO A 254 2.96 -17.61 10.21
N PRO A 255 4.20 -17.56 9.65
CA PRO A 255 4.44 -17.75 8.22
C PRO A 255 3.90 -19.06 7.63
N HIS A 256 3.99 -20.17 8.38
CA HIS A 256 3.51 -21.49 7.92
C HIS A 256 1.98 -21.61 7.83
N ARG A 257 1.24 -20.56 8.19
CA ARG A 257 -0.21 -20.45 8.02
C ARG A 257 -0.60 -19.51 6.89
N MET A 258 0.37 -19.00 6.16
CA MET A 258 0.15 -18.23 4.94
C MET A 258 0.27 -19.18 3.75
N ASP A 259 -0.82 -19.33 2.99
CA ASP A 259 -0.92 -20.40 1.98
C ASP A 259 -0.61 -19.89 0.57
N ARG A 260 -0.80 -18.58 0.31
CA ARG A 260 -0.63 -17.99 -1.00
C ARG A 260 -0.25 -16.51 -0.94
N VAL A 261 0.66 -16.10 -1.84
CA VAL A 261 1.01 -14.69 -2.03
C VAL A 261 0.64 -14.25 -3.44
N VAL A 262 -0.19 -13.23 -3.54
CA VAL A 262 -0.58 -12.59 -4.80
C VAL A 262 0.12 -11.24 -4.92
N GLY A 263 0.96 -11.09 -5.95
CA GLY A 263 1.60 -9.83 -6.30
C GLY A 263 0.72 -9.02 -7.25
N VAL A 264 0.58 -7.72 -7.01
CA VAL A 264 -0.11 -6.81 -7.95
C VAL A 264 0.92 -5.91 -8.61
N MET A 265 0.88 -5.84 -9.93
CA MET A 265 1.72 -4.97 -10.74
C MET A 265 0.92 -4.29 -11.85
N LYS A 266 1.35 -3.14 -12.33
CA LYS A 266 0.84 -2.53 -13.56
C LYS A 266 1.51 -3.13 -14.79
N ALA A 267 0.88 -3.01 -15.94
CA ALA A 267 1.49 -3.34 -17.22
C ALA A 267 2.67 -2.40 -17.62
N TYR A 268 2.92 -1.37 -16.84
CA TYR A 268 4.03 -0.42 -16.91
C TYR A 268 4.48 -0.06 -15.47
N THR A 269 5.38 0.89 -15.29
CA THR A 269 5.84 1.27 -13.94
C THR A 269 5.43 2.69 -13.61
N THR A 270 5.02 2.92 -12.36
CA THR A 270 4.77 4.27 -11.84
C THR A 270 5.38 4.45 -10.46
N ARG A 271 5.77 5.69 -10.15
CA ARG A 271 6.28 6.07 -8.84
C ARG A 271 5.74 7.42 -8.40
N VAL A 272 5.41 7.54 -7.13
CA VAL A 272 5.11 8.81 -6.46
C VAL A 272 6.30 9.18 -5.57
N GLY A 273 6.66 10.47 -5.57
CA GLY A 273 7.78 10.99 -4.77
C GLY A 273 9.15 10.80 -5.43
N GLU A 274 10.16 11.07 -4.64
CA GLU A 274 11.57 11.10 -5.07
C GLU A 274 12.19 9.70 -5.11
N GLY A 275 13.41 9.62 -5.62
CA GLY A 275 14.22 8.39 -5.70
C GLY A 275 14.23 7.75 -7.09
N PRO A 276 15.01 6.67 -7.27
CA PRO A 276 15.31 6.12 -8.59
C PRO A 276 14.07 5.49 -9.27
N LEU A 277 13.98 5.72 -10.57
CA LEU A 277 13.06 5.05 -11.48
C LEU A 277 13.77 4.88 -12.84
N PRO A 278 14.70 3.92 -12.99
CA PRO A 278 15.54 3.81 -14.18
C PRO A 278 14.76 3.70 -15.50
N THR A 279 13.55 3.16 -15.46
CA THR A 279 12.67 3.02 -16.62
C THR A 279 11.80 4.24 -16.90
N GLU A 280 11.98 5.34 -16.13
CA GLU A 280 11.20 6.58 -16.33
C GLU A 280 11.33 7.08 -17.78
N ASN A 281 10.18 7.44 -18.37
CA ASN A 281 10.13 7.82 -19.77
C ASN A 281 9.02 8.86 -19.99
N ALA A 282 9.40 10.01 -20.55
CA ALA A 282 8.50 11.13 -20.75
C ALA A 282 7.38 10.80 -21.76
N GLU A 283 7.67 10.08 -22.85
CA GLU A 283 6.68 9.76 -23.88
C GLU A 283 5.51 8.94 -23.33
N ILE A 284 5.82 7.88 -22.54
CA ILE A 284 4.76 7.09 -21.91
C ILE A 284 4.05 7.87 -20.81
N ALA A 285 4.76 8.72 -20.07
CA ALA A 285 4.16 9.58 -19.06
C ALA A 285 3.15 10.56 -19.68
N ASP A 286 3.54 11.28 -20.72
CA ASP A 286 2.68 12.24 -21.44
C ASP A 286 1.46 11.53 -22.04
N MET A 287 1.66 10.36 -22.66
CA MET A 287 0.58 9.55 -23.19
C MET A 287 -0.46 9.19 -22.10
N LEU A 288 0.00 8.67 -20.96
CA LEU A 288 -0.89 8.27 -19.87
C LEU A 288 -1.59 9.48 -19.23
N HIS A 289 -0.88 10.59 -19.04
CA HIS A 289 -1.46 11.83 -18.51
C HIS A 289 -2.50 12.43 -19.46
N ASN A 290 -2.25 12.43 -20.76
CA ASN A 290 -3.21 12.88 -21.77
C ASN A 290 -4.49 12.02 -21.82
N MET A 291 -4.40 10.75 -21.43
CA MET A 291 -5.56 9.89 -21.20
C MET A 291 -6.31 10.17 -19.89
N GLY A 292 -5.88 11.17 -19.10
CA GLY A 292 -6.42 11.43 -17.76
C GLY A 292 -6.04 10.39 -16.71
N ARG A 293 -4.97 9.61 -16.96
CA ARG A 293 -4.48 8.56 -16.06
C ARG A 293 -3.27 9.01 -15.26
N GLU A 294 -2.93 8.22 -14.26
CA GLU A 294 -1.73 8.34 -13.43
C GLU A 294 -1.60 9.67 -12.70
N PHE A 295 -2.70 10.07 -12.09
CA PHE A 295 -2.74 11.15 -11.10
C PHE A 295 -2.96 10.59 -9.69
N GLY A 296 -2.36 11.23 -8.67
CA GLY A 296 -2.51 10.83 -7.29
C GLY A 296 -3.96 10.97 -6.81
N ALA A 297 -4.53 9.90 -6.23
CA ALA A 297 -5.94 9.89 -5.80
C ALA A 297 -6.27 10.97 -4.74
N THR A 298 -5.30 11.33 -3.92
CA THR A 298 -5.46 12.29 -2.82
C THR A 298 -4.95 13.69 -3.17
N THR A 299 -3.84 13.77 -3.92
CA THR A 299 -3.14 15.05 -4.17
C THR A 299 -3.36 15.58 -5.57
N GLY A 300 -3.89 14.79 -6.50
CA GLY A 300 -4.01 15.14 -7.91
C GLY A 300 -2.66 15.31 -8.65
N ARG A 301 -1.53 15.06 -8.01
CA ARG A 301 -0.21 15.20 -8.63
C ARG A 301 -0.01 14.13 -9.71
N PRO A 302 0.60 14.47 -10.86
CA PRO A 302 1.00 13.49 -11.84
C PRO A 302 2.02 12.52 -11.24
N ARG A 303 1.87 11.23 -11.54
CA ARG A 303 2.84 10.21 -11.19
C ARG A 303 3.94 10.17 -12.23
N ARG A 304 5.16 9.93 -11.79
CA ARG A 304 6.27 9.56 -12.69
C ARG A 304 5.93 8.21 -13.31
N CYS A 305 6.07 8.09 -14.62
CA CYS A 305 5.74 6.88 -15.37
C CYS A 305 6.94 6.40 -16.17
N GLY A 306 7.02 5.09 -16.35
CA GLY A 306 8.08 4.45 -17.13
C GLY A 306 7.63 3.11 -17.68
N TRP A 307 8.46 2.53 -18.54
CA TRP A 307 8.26 1.20 -19.07
C TRP A 307 8.29 0.14 -17.97
N PHE A 308 7.68 -1.01 -18.23
CA PHE A 308 7.66 -2.12 -17.27
C PHE A 308 9.09 -2.56 -16.94
N ASP A 309 9.36 -2.75 -15.63
CA ASP A 309 10.64 -3.17 -15.11
C ASP A 309 10.56 -4.62 -14.62
N SER A 310 11.00 -5.56 -15.46
CA SER A 310 10.95 -6.98 -15.11
C SER A 310 12.03 -7.38 -14.10
N VAL A 311 13.17 -6.65 -14.06
CA VAL A 311 14.24 -6.90 -13.08
C VAL A 311 13.74 -6.57 -11.68
N ALA A 312 13.13 -5.39 -11.54
CA ALA A 312 12.51 -4.97 -10.29
C ALA A 312 11.40 -5.95 -9.89
N THR A 313 10.47 -6.26 -10.78
CA THR A 313 9.33 -7.13 -10.45
C THR A 313 9.77 -8.56 -10.13
N ARG A 314 10.81 -9.09 -10.80
CA ARG A 314 11.41 -10.39 -10.45
C ARG A 314 12.01 -10.37 -9.04
N HIS A 315 12.71 -9.30 -8.66
CA HIS A 315 13.19 -9.13 -7.29
C HIS A 315 12.02 -9.10 -6.29
N ALA A 316 10.95 -8.37 -6.61
CA ALA A 316 9.74 -8.34 -5.78
C ALA A 316 9.11 -9.74 -5.66
N ALA A 317 9.03 -10.51 -6.76
CA ALA A 317 8.53 -11.89 -6.73
C ALA A 317 9.36 -12.77 -5.80
N MET A 318 10.67 -12.65 -5.85
CA MET A 318 11.61 -13.41 -5.03
C MET A 318 11.47 -13.09 -3.53
N VAL A 319 11.52 -11.81 -3.14
CA VAL A 319 11.51 -11.42 -1.70
C VAL A 319 10.16 -11.62 -1.03
N ASN A 320 9.08 -11.65 -1.80
CA ASN A 320 7.73 -11.91 -1.30
C ASN A 320 7.32 -13.38 -1.41
N GLY A 321 8.02 -14.21 -2.18
CA GLY A 321 7.56 -15.55 -2.53
C GLY A 321 6.23 -15.51 -3.29
N ILE A 322 6.13 -14.66 -4.34
CA ILE A 322 4.89 -14.48 -5.09
C ILE A 322 4.57 -15.73 -5.89
N ASP A 323 3.42 -16.35 -5.63
CA ASP A 323 2.91 -17.50 -6.36
C ASP A 323 2.24 -17.07 -7.67
N GLU A 324 1.50 -15.96 -7.60
CA GLU A 324 0.67 -15.48 -8.70
C GLU A 324 0.72 -13.95 -8.80
N LEU A 325 0.62 -13.45 -10.04
CA LEU A 325 0.60 -12.03 -10.35
C LEU A 325 -0.74 -11.59 -10.94
N ALA A 326 -1.23 -10.45 -10.44
CA ALA A 326 -2.32 -9.69 -11.02
C ALA A 326 -1.75 -8.49 -11.78
N VAL A 327 -1.98 -8.43 -13.09
CA VAL A 327 -1.54 -7.32 -13.94
C VAL A 327 -2.70 -6.32 -14.11
N THR A 328 -2.46 -5.08 -13.74
CA THR A 328 -3.45 -3.99 -13.84
C THR A 328 -3.11 -3.00 -14.94
N ASN A 329 -4.06 -2.15 -15.29
CA ASN A 329 -3.90 -1.04 -16.24
C ASN A 329 -3.42 -1.49 -17.64
N ILE A 330 -3.77 -2.70 -18.07
CA ILE A 330 -3.42 -3.24 -19.40
C ILE A 330 -3.96 -2.32 -20.50
N ASP A 331 -5.18 -1.82 -20.34
CA ASP A 331 -5.86 -0.88 -21.22
C ASP A 331 -5.13 0.48 -21.36
N GLY A 332 -4.19 0.80 -20.49
CA GLY A 332 -3.31 1.95 -20.65
C GLY A 332 -2.31 1.83 -21.81
N LEU A 333 -2.09 0.62 -22.31
CA LEU A 333 -1.16 0.36 -23.43
C LEU A 333 -1.88 0.06 -24.76
N ASP A 334 -3.20 0.18 -24.83
CA ASP A 334 -4.00 -0.19 -26.01
C ASP A 334 -3.61 0.56 -27.30
N THR A 335 -3.03 1.76 -27.19
CA THR A 335 -2.63 2.60 -28.31
C THR A 335 -1.14 2.54 -28.64
N VAL A 336 -0.36 1.76 -27.88
CA VAL A 336 1.09 1.68 -28.02
C VAL A 336 1.48 0.68 -29.11
N ALA A 337 2.25 1.13 -30.10
CA ALA A 337 2.68 0.27 -31.22
C ALA A 337 3.82 -0.68 -30.82
N THR A 338 4.78 -0.19 -30.01
CA THR A 338 5.91 -0.96 -29.51
C THR A 338 6.03 -0.77 -28.00
N ILE A 339 5.90 -1.86 -27.26
CA ILE A 339 5.99 -1.87 -25.80
C ILE A 339 7.39 -2.30 -25.41
N LYS A 340 8.05 -1.52 -24.55
CA LYS A 340 9.38 -1.84 -24.04
C LYS A 340 9.28 -2.45 -22.65
N VAL A 341 10.09 -3.47 -22.39
CA VAL A 341 10.24 -4.12 -21.07
C VAL A 341 11.70 -4.10 -20.69
N CYS A 342 12.03 -3.51 -19.54
CA CYS A 342 13.39 -3.53 -19.00
C CYS A 342 13.73 -4.95 -18.54
N ILE A 343 14.80 -5.52 -19.12
CA ILE A 343 15.29 -6.86 -18.85
C ILE A 343 16.68 -6.87 -18.18
N GLY A 344 17.26 -5.72 -17.93
CA GLY A 344 18.56 -5.53 -17.29
C GLY A 344 18.88 -4.05 -17.17
N TYR A 345 19.95 -3.75 -16.43
CA TYR A 345 20.48 -2.39 -16.30
C TYR A 345 21.92 -2.33 -16.76
N ARG A 346 22.39 -1.13 -17.08
CA ARG A 346 23.78 -0.84 -17.43
C ARG A 346 24.25 0.45 -16.78
N ASP A 347 25.41 0.42 -16.11
CA ASP A 347 26.15 1.59 -15.63
C ASP A 347 27.54 1.57 -16.29
N GLY A 348 27.75 2.40 -17.29
CA GLY A 348 28.95 2.36 -18.15
C GLY A 348 29.07 1.03 -18.91
N SER A 349 30.17 0.30 -18.70
CA SER A 349 30.43 -1.03 -19.27
C SER A 349 29.82 -2.18 -18.45
N LYS A 350 29.42 -1.93 -17.22
CA LYS A 350 28.91 -2.94 -16.29
C LYS A 350 27.42 -3.21 -16.54
N ARG A 351 27.05 -4.49 -16.61
CA ARG A 351 25.66 -4.93 -16.73
C ARG A 351 25.19 -5.56 -15.45
N TYR A 352 23.89 -5.39 -15.16
CA TYR A 352 23.21 -5.94 -14.00
C TYR A 352 21.90 -6.60 -14.45
N ASP A 353 21.68 -7.82 -14.01
CA ASP A 353 20.40 -8.55 -14.12
C ASP A 353 19.64 -8.56 -12.80
N TYR A 354 20.07 -7.75 -11.85
CA TYR A 354 19.49 -7.51 -10.52
C TYR A 354 19.52 -6.01 -10.18
N ILE A 355 18.82 -5.60 -9.13
CA ILE A 355 18.85 -4.22 -8.64
C ILE A 355 20.15 -3.99 -7.87
N PRO A 356 21.01 -3.01 -8.27
CA PRO A 356 22.14 -2.63 -7.45
C PRO A 356 21.69 -2.12 -6.07
N ASN A 357 22.31 -2.61 -5.01
CA ASN A 357 22.02 -2.15 -3.64
C ASN A 357 22.53 -0.74 -3.37
N ASP A 358 23.54 -0.29 -4.11
CA ASP A 358 24.01 1.09 -4.08
C ASP A 358 23.03 1.99 -4.85
N LEU A 359 22.37 2.88 -4.10
CA LEU A 359 21.35 3.79 -4.63
C LEU A 359 21.90 4.68 -5.74
N GLU A 360 23.10 5.24 -5.58
CA GLU A 360 23.71 6.12 -6.59
C GLU A 360 24.02 5.34 -7.87
N CYS A 361 24.46 4.09 -7.76
CA CYS A 361 24.63 3.20 -8.90
C CYS A 361 23.28 2.95 -9.57
N PHE A 362 22.23 2.67 -8.81
CA PHE A 362 20.90 2.41 -9.35
C PHE A 362 20.29 3.64 -10.04
N GLU A 363 20.54 4.85 -9.53
CA GLU A 363 20.12 6.10 -10.16
C GLU A 363 20.83 6.38 -11.49
N ARG A 364 22.11 5.97 -11.63
CA ARG A 364 22.84 6.11 -12.89
C ARG A 364 22.53 5.03 -13.91
N CYS A 365 21.89 3.95 -13.48
CA CYS A 365 21.58 2.82 -14.35
C CYS A 365 20.68 3.21 -15.52
N GLN A 366 21.08 2.81 -16.70
CA GLN A 366 20.26 2.87 -17.91
C GLN A 366 19.59 1.52 -18.15
N PRO A 367 18.28 1.49 -18.41
CA PRO A 367 17.57 0.25 -18.68
C PRO A 367 17.97 -0.35 -20.03
N VAL A 368 18.07 -1.69 -20.06
CA VAL A 368 18.23 -2.47 -21.28
C VAL A 368 16.85 -3.04 -21.62
N TYR A 369 16.33 -2.70 -22.79
CA TYR A 369 14.97 -3.08 -23.17
C TYR A 369 14.93 -4.25 -24.14
N ALA A 370 13.92 -5.14 -23.93
CA ALA A 370 13.32 -5.96 -24.96
C ALA A 370 12.06 -5.28 -25.49
N GLU A 371 11.77 -5.43 -26.78
CA GLU A 371 10.63 -4.82 -27.44
C GLU A 371 9.56 -5.86 -27.77
N PHE A 372 8.32 -5.51 -27.53
CA PHE A 372 7.14 -6.34 -27.81
C PHE A 372 6.18 -5.58 -28.73
N PRO A 373 5.55 -6.25 -29.70
CA PRO A 373 4.56 -5.62 -30.56
C PRO A 373 3.30 -5.29 -29.73
N GLY A 374 2.87 -4.03 -29.80
CA GLY A 374 1.62 -3.60 -29.20
C GLY A 374 0.41 -4.20 -29.94
N TRP A 375 -0.72 -4.26 -29.25
CA TRP A 375 -1.94 -4.87 -29.79
C TRP A 375 -2.83 -3.89 -30.54
N LEU A 376 -2.73 -2.59 -30.30
CA LEU A 376 -3.46 -1.52 -30.99
C LEU A 376 -4.98 -1.77 -31.09
N THR A 377 -5.53 -2.41 -30.08
CA THR A 377 -6.93 -2.82 -29.99
C THR A 377 -7.44 -2.55 -28.59
N PRO A 378 -8.60 -1.91 -28.39
CA PRO A 378 -9.17 -1.70 -27.08
C PRO A 378 -9.38 -2.99 -26.31
N THR A 379 -8.92 -3.04 -25.06
CA THR A 379 -9.07 -4.22 -24.19
C THR A 379 -10.16 -4.07 -23.13
N HIS A 380 -10.66 -2.84 -22.91
CA HIS A 380 -11.60 -2.53 -21.82
C HIS A 380 -12.93 -3.28 -21.85
N GLU A 381 -13.31 -3.85 -23.01
CA GLU A 381 -14.51 -4.67 -23.19
C GLU A 381 -14.26 -6.18 -23.00
N CYS A 382 -13.00 -6.61 -22.91
CA CYS A 382 -12.67 -8.01 -22.67
C CYS A 382 -13.15 -8.46 -21.28
N ARG A 383 -13.74 -9.65 -21.21
CA ARG A 383 -14.27 -10.22 -19.95
C ARG A 383 -13.72 -11.62 -19.67
N LYS A 384 -13.12 -12.27 -20.65
CA LYS A 384 -12.51 -13.60 -20.55
C LYS A 384 -11.10 -13.57 -21.12
N TRP A 385 -10.23 -14.44 -20.67
CA TRP A 385 -8.85 -14.53 -21.14
C TRP A 385 -8.74 -14.67 -22.66
N LYS A 386 -9.64 -15.46 -23.28
CA LYS A 386 -9.68 -15.65 -24.72
C LYS A 386 -10.06 -14.41 -25.52
N ASP A 387 -10.77 -13.45 -24.89
CA ASP A 387 -11.21 -12.21 -25.53
C ASP A 387 -10.05 -11.21 -25.70
N LEU A 388 -8.98 -11.37 -24.90
CA LEU A 388 -7.79 -10.54 -25.01
C LEU A 388 -7.13 -10.74 -26.40
N PRO A 389 -6.64 -9.68 -27.06
CA PRO A 389 -5.86 -9.79 -28.29
C PRO A 389 -4.70 -10.78 -28.14
N ALA A 390 -4.33 -11.49 -29.19
CA ALA A 390 -3.24 -12.48 -29.15
C ALA A 390 -1.91 -11.86 -28.67
N LYS A 391 -1.61 -10.63 -29.12
CA LYS A 391 -0.41 -9.90 -28.70
C LYS A 391 -0.45 -9.54 -27.20
N THR A 392 -1.62 -9.18 -26.65
CA THR A 392 -1.80 -8.93 -25.21
C THR A 392 -1.51 -10.19 -24.41
N ARG A 393 -2.06 -11.34 -24.83
CA ARG A 393 -1.78 -12.64 -24.16
C ARG A 393 -0.31 -13.01 -24.23
N SER A 394 0.36 -12.78 -25.38
CA SER A 394 1.80 -13.03 -25.54
C SER A 394 2.63 -12.12 -24.63
N TYR A 395 2.25 -10.85 -24.52
CA TYR A 395 2.88 -9.89 -23.61
C TYR A 395 2.73 -10.33 -22.15
N LEU A 396 1.52 -10.67 -21.72
CA LEU A 396 1.28 -11.14 -20.34
C LEU A 396 2.06 -12.44 -20.04
N LYS A 397 2.14 -13.36 -20.99
CA LYS A 397 2.95 -14.58 -20.86
C LYS A 397 4.43 -14.24 -20.67
N ALA A 398 4.97 -13.34 -21.50
CA ALA A 398 6.35 -12.87 -21.38
C ALA A 398 6.63 -12.19 -20.03
N LEU A 399 5.70 -11.37 -19.51
CA LEU A 399 5.83 -10.79 -18.17
C LEU A 399 5.92 -11.89 -17.09
N GLY A 400 5.09 -12.94 -17.18
CA GLY A 400 5.16 -14.07 -16.25
C GLY A 400 6.52 -14.78 -16.29
N GLU A 401 7.03 -15.06 -17.49
CA GLU A 401 8.34 -15.69 -17.70
C GLU A 401 9.49 -14.82 -17.16
N LEU A 402 9.47 -13.51 -17.44
CA LEU A 402 10.50 -12.56 -17.00
C LEU A 402 10.50 -12.31 -15.49
N THR A 403 9.35 -12.38 -14.85
CA THR A 403 9.19 -12.13 -13.41
C THR A 403 9.28 -13.41 -12.57
N GLY A 404 9.14 -14.57 -13.19
CA GLY A 404 9.23 -15.88 -12.53
C GLY A 404 7.97 -16.27 -11.76
N ALA A 405 6.81 -15.62 -12.01
CA ALA A 405 5.54 -15.95 -11.37
C ALA A 405 4.38 -15.98 -12.39
N LYS A 406 3.40 -16.85 -12.13
CA LYS A 406 2.25 -17.05 -13.04
C LYS A 406 1.34 -15.81 -13.06
N ILE A 407 0.95 -15.34 -14.24
CA ILE A 407 -0.12 -14.35 -14.36
C ILE A 407 -1.47 -15.06 -14.21
N SER A 408 -2.20 -14.77 -13.15
CA SER A 408 -3.53 -15.34 -12.88
C SER A 408 -4.68 -14.35 -13.04
N ILE A 409 -4.38 -13.05 -13.01
CA ILE A 409 -5.40 -11.98 -13.11
C ILE A 409 -4.92 -10.90 -14.09
N ALA A 410 -5.80 -10.52 -15.01
CA ALA A 410 -5.61 -9.40 -15.93
C ALA A 410 -6.73 -8.37 -15.72
N SER A 411 -6.36 -7.09 -15.50
CA SER A 411 -7.31 -6.00 -15.27
C SER A 411 -7.22 -4.98 -16.43
N VAL A 412 -8.34 -4.81 -17.13
CA VAL A 412 -8.47 -4.04 -18.37
C VAL A 412 -9.32 -2.78 -18.22
N GLY A 413 -9.45 -2.26 -17.01
CA GLY A 413 -10.22 -1.04 -16.72
C GLY A 413 -10.49 -0.88 -15.22
N PRO A 414 -11.16 0.20 -14.78
CA PRO A 414 -11.39 0.49 -13.36
C PRO A 414 -12.51 -0.34 -12.74
N GLY A 415 -13.46 -0.84 -13.52
CA GLY A 415 -14.62 -1.60 -13.03
C GLY A 415 -14.26 -3.00 -12.54
N ARG A 416 -15.02 -3.50 -11.58
CA ARG A 416 -14.85 -4.86 -11.02
C ARG A 416 -15.00 -5.94 -12.10
N GLU A 417 -15.98 -5.78 -12.99
CA GLU A 417 -16.28 -6.65 -14.13
C GLU A 417 -15.17 -6.65 -15.20
N GLN A 418 -14.26 -5.69 -15.15
CA GLN A 418 -13.09 -5.58 -16.04
C GLN A 418 -11.87 -6.30 -15.45
N THR A 419 -12.11 -7.33 -14.64
CA THR A 419 -11.10 -8.23 -14.07
C THR A 419 -11.28 -9.62 -14.66
N ILE A 420 -10.23 -10.13 -15.28
CA ILE A 420 -10.21 -11.39 -16.00
C ILE A 420 -9.31 -12.38 -15.25
N PHE A 421 -9.82 -13.55 -14.96
CA PHE A 421 -9.05 -14.65 -14.39
C PHE A 421 -8.53 -15.55 -15.53
N ALA A 422 -7.23 -15.99 -15.42
CA ALA A 422 -6.54 -16.84 -16.40
C ALA A 422 -6.74 -18.33 -16.13
#